data_5c8667e031b8a53ef9b72b9c32b627f2
#
_entry.id   5c8667e031b8a53ef9b72b9c32b627f2
#
_cell.length_a   1.000
_cell.length_b   1.000
_cell.length_c   1.000
_cell.angle_alpha   90.00
_cell.angle_beta   90.00
_cell.angle_gamma   90.00
#
_symmetry.space_group_name_H-M   'P 1'
#
loop_
_entity.id
_entity.type
_entity.pdbx_description
1 polymer ?
#
loop_
_entity_poly.entity_id
_entity_poly.type
_entity_poly.pdbx_seq_one_letter_code
_entity_poly.pdbx_strand_id
1 'polypeptide(L)'
;MDSVDSEILRLLREDGRLSWRDLGAAVGLSANAAADRVRRLRRAGVITGFAALVDPAAGGRQLEALVGVTVAAGTESDDFAVRAAALEPVQEVLHLAGSPDYLLRVACRDTAELDVLLRALRHRYGAADTETTIILRSGPPPAGADAGDSRTGP
;
A
#
# COMPACT_ATOMS: atom_id res chain seq x y z
N MET A 1 14.73 -17.30 10.41
CA MET A 1 13.63 -17.64 9.51
C MET A 1 13.95 -18.98 8.88
N ASP A 2 13.08 -19.97 9.03
CA ASP A 2 13.25 -21.31 8.48
C ASP A 2 12.32 -21.53 7.26
N SER A 3 12.38 -22.72 6.65
CA SER A 3 11.55 -23.05 5.47
C SER A 3 10.05 -22.99 5.76
N VAL A 4 9.64 -23.33 6.96
CA VAL A 4 8.24 -23.26 7.40
C VAL A 4 7.79 -21.81 7.52
N ASP A 5 8.64 -20.92 8.06
CA ASP A 5 8.35 -19.49 8.11
C ASP A 5 8.21 -18.90 6.70
N SER A 6 9.06 -19.31 5.75
CA SER A 6 8.98 -18.88 4.35
C SER A 6 7.68 -19.32 3.69
N GLU A 7 7.23 -20.55 3.96
CA GLU A 7 5.98 -21.07 3.41
C GLU A 7 4.75 -20.39 4.04
N ILE A 8 4.78 -20.10 5.34
CA ILE A 8 3.76 -19.30 6.02
C ILE A 8 3.64 -17.92 5.35
N LEU A 9 4.75 -17.25 5.08
CA LEU A 9 4.75 -15.94 4.44
C LEU A 9 4.20 -16.01 3.01
N ARG A 10 4.51 -17.07 2.26
CA ARG A 10 3.98 -17.27 0.91
C ARG A 10 2.46 -17.39 0.95
N LEU A 11 1.94 -18.28 1.80
CA LEU A 11 0.49 -18.51 1.95
C LEU A 11 -0.25 -17.25 2.40
N LEU A 12 0.30 -16.52 3.37
CA LEU A 12 -0.31 -15.28 3.86
C LEU A 12 -0.25 -14.11 2.87
N ARG A 13 0.66 -14.15 1.89
CA ARG A 13 0.66 -13.21 0.76
C ARG A 13 -0.45 -13.53 -0.25
N GLU A 14 -0.81 -14.79 -0.39
CA GLU A 14 -1.88 -15.25 -1.27
C GLU A 14 -3.25 -15.03 -0.61
N ASP A 15 -3.39 -15.38 0.67
CA ASP A 15 -4.58 -15.13 1.46
C ASP A 15 -4.22 -14.73 2.90
N GLY A 16 -4.27 -13.44 3.18
CA GLY A 16 -4.03 -12.90 4.53
C GLY A 16 -5.14 -13.24 5.55
N ARG A 17 -6.23 -13.88 5.11
CA ARG A 17 -7.38 -14.27 5.95
C ARG A 17 -7.42 -15.76 6.30
N LEU A 18 -6.41 -16.54 5.88
CA LEU A 18 -6.31 -17.96 6.22
C LEU A 18 -6.51 -18.18 7.72
N SER A 19 -7.37 -19.13 8.08
CA SER A 19 -7.52 -19.53 9.48
C SER A 19 -6.23 -20.18 10.00
N TRP A 20 -5.96 -20.07 11.30
CA TRP A 20 -4.80 -20.71 11.91
C TRP A 20 -4.80 -22.23 11.71
N ARG A 21 -5.98 -22.83 11.59
CA ARG A 21 -6.17 -24.24 11.32
C ARG A 21 -5.71 -24.58 9.91
N ASP A 22 -6.14 -23.83 8.91
CA ASP A 22 -5.83 -24.09 7.52
C ASP A 22 -4.36 -23.78 7.24
N LEU A 23 -3.85 -22.68 7.79
CA LEU A 23 -2.43 -22.35 7.73
C LEU A 23 -1.56 -23.42 8.37
N GLY A 24 -1.94 -23.91 9.57
CA GLY A 24 -1.25 -25.00 10.25
C GLY A 24 -1.26 -26.29 9.43
N ALA A 25 -2.42 -26.68 8.91
CA ALA A 25 -2.54 -27.87 8.07
C ALA A 25 -1.66 -27.79 6.82
N ALA A 26 -1.60 -26.62 6.16
CA ALA A 26 -0.79 -26.41 4.96
C ALA A 26 0.72 -26.55 5.21
N VAL A 27 1.20 -26.20 6.42
CA VAL A 27 2.64 -26.24 6.76
C VAL A 27 3.01 -27.38 7.72
N GLY A 28 2.10 -28.33 7.97
CA GLY A 28 2.35 -29.48 8.85
C GLY A 28 2.47 -29.12 10.33
N LEU A 29 1.76 -28.08 10.79
CA LEU A 29 1.74 -27.62 12.18
C LEU A 29 0.34 -27.65 12.78
N SER A 30 0.26 -27.62 14.11
CA SER A 30 -1.01 -27.33 14.80
C SER A 30 -1.40 -25.85 14.58
N ALA A 31 -2.70 -25.54 14.72
CA ALA A 31 -3.20 -24.17 14.64
C ALA A 31 -2.48 -23.23 15.61
N ASN A 32 -2.23 -23.68 16.84
CA ASN A 32 -1.52 -22.88 17.84
C ASN A 32 -0.06 -22.64 17.45
N ALA A 33 0.64 -23.66 16.94
CA ALA A 33 2.03 -23.52 16.49
C ALA A 33 2.16 -22.57 15.29
N ALA A 34 1.21 -22.63 14.35
CA ALA A 34 1.15 -21.69 13.22
C ALA A 34 0.92 -20.25 13.71
N ALA A 35 -0.05 -20.04 14.60
CA ALA A 35 -0.34 -18.74 15.18
C ALA A 35 0.87 -18.17 15.96
N ASP A 36 1.60 -19.01 16.71
CA ASP A 36 2.80 -18.58 17.43
C ASP A 36 3.92 -18.14 16.48
N ARG A 37 4.11 -18.84 15.36
CA ARG A 37 5.08 -18.45 14.34
C ARG A 37 4.72 -17.09 13.70
N VAL A 38 3.47 -16.89 13.34
CA VAL A 38 3.00 -15.60 12.79
C VAL A 38 3.19 -14.47 13.81
N ARG A 39 2.86 -14.69 15.08
CA ARG A 39 3.11 -13.70 16.14
C ARG A 39 4.60 -13.37 16.29
N ARG A 40 5.48 -14.37 16.16
CA ARG A 40 6.94 -14.17 16.17
C ARG A 40 7.41 -13.35 14.96
N LEU A 41 6.93 -13.67 13.75
CA LEU A 41 7.26 -12.93 12.51
C LEU A 41 6.77 -11.48 12.58
N ARG A 42 5.61 -11.23 13.18
CA ARG A 42 5.11 -9.87 13.43
C ARG A 42 5.99 -9.10 14.42
N ARG A 43 6.35 -9.72 15.54
CA ARG A 43 7.25 -9.09 16.53
C ARG A 43 8.65 -8.80 15.97
N ALA A 44 9.11 -9.62 15.04
CA ALA A 44 10.37 -9.42 14.33
C ALA A 44 10.29 -8.41 13.18
N GLY A 45 9.12 -7.80 12.94
CA GLY A 45 8.91 -6.84 11.85
C GLY A 45 8.93 -7.45 10.44
N VAL A 46 8.98 -8.79 10.33
CA VAL A 46 8.93 -9.48 9.02
C VAL A 46 7.53 -9.37 8.40
N ILE A 47 6.49 -9.53 9.23
CA ILE A 47 5.12 -9.20 8.86
C ILE A 47 4.83 -7.81 9.44
N THR A 48 4.73 -6.81 8.58
CA THR A 48 4.47 -5.41 8.95
C THR A 48 3.01 -5.15 9.26
N GLY A 49 2.08 -5.92 8.67
CA GLY A 49 0.66 -5.78 8.91
C GLY A 49 -0.20 -6.69 8.02
N PHE A 50 -1.51 -6.58 8.20
CA PHE A 50 -2.53 -7.13 7.33
C PHE A 50 -3.47 -5.99 6.97
N ALA A 51 -3.79 -5.83 5.70
CA ALA A 51 -4.67 -4.77 5.22
C ALA A 51 -5.68 -5.33 4.22
N ALA A 52 -6.87 -4.75 4.18
CA ALA A 52 -7.80 -4.98 3.10
C ALA A 52 -7.35 -4.18 1.87
N LEU A 53 -7.34 -4.82 0.71
CA LEU A 53 -7.23 -4.11 -0.55
C LEU A 53 -8.64 -3.61 -0.91
N VAL A 54 -8.80 -2.30 -0.97
CA VAL A 54 -10.08 -1.65 -1.27
C VAL A 54 -9.93 -0.91 -2.58
N ASP A 55 -10.89 -1.11 -3.50
CA ASP A 55 -10.94 -0.35 -4.75
C ASP A 55 -11.17 1.13 -4.41
N PRO A 56 -10.26 2.04 -4.79
CA PRO A 56 -10.44 3.47 -4.56
C PRO A 56 -11.72 4.01 -5.18
N ALA A 57 -12.18 3.44 -6.30
CA ALA A 57 -13.40 3.83 -6.97
C ALA A 57 -14.65 3.56 -6.11
N ALA A 58 -14.64 2.54 -5.24
CA ALA A 58 -15.71 2.27 -4.29
C ALA A 58 -15.87 3.42 -3.27
N GLY A 59 -14.80 4.17 -2.98
CA GLY A 59 -14.80 5.40 -2.18
C GLY A 59 -15.05 6.68 -2.98
N GLY A 60 -15.43 6.57 -4.27
CA GLY A 60 -15.63 7.71 -5.16
C GLY A 60 -14.34 8.34 -5.69
N ARG A 61 -13.18 7.71 -5.50
CA ARG A 61 -11.87 8.19 -5.93
C ARG A 61 -11.44 7.47 -7.21
N GLN A 62 -11.92 7.97 -8.35
CA GLN A 62 -11.75 7.31 -9.65
C GLN A 62 -10.53 7.82 -10.43
N LEU A 63 -9.95 8.95 -10.02
CA LEU A 63 -8.78 9.53 -10.65
C LEU A 63 -7.52 9.10 -9.89
N GLU A 64 -6.85 8.07 -10.38
CA GLU A 64 -5.55 7.68 -9.87
C GLU A 64 -4.41 8.36 -10.62
N ALA A 65 -3.36 8.77 -9.90
CA ALA A 65 -2.17 9.35 -10.50
C ALA A 65 -0.90 8.98 -9.71
N LEU A 66 0.23 9.08 -10.40
CA LEU A 66 1.55 9.13 -9.80
C LEU A 66 2.03 10.58 -9.82
N VAL A 67 2.46 11.08 -8.68
CA VAL A 67 2.99 12.44 -8.53
C VAL A 67 4.44 12.33 -8.10
N GLY A 68 5.36 12.62 -9.03
CA GLY A 68 6.76 12.84 -8.73
C GLY A 68 6.92 14.18 -8.02
N VAL A 69 7.67 14.21 -6.93
CA VAL A 69 7.91 15.43 -6.14
C VAL A 69 9.40 15.63 -5.97
N THR A 70 9.88 16.80 -6.37
CA THR A 70 11.22 17.28 -6.00
C THR A 70 11.06 18.29 -4.87
N VAL A 71 11.73 18.05 -3.74
CA VAL A 71 11.63 18.94 -2.57
C VAL A 71 12.60 20.10 -2.67
N ALA A 72 12.23 21.23 -2.09
CA ALA A 72 13.10 22.40 -2.02
C ALA A 72 14.31 22.12 -1.12
N ALA A 73 15.45 22.73 -1.46
CA ALA A 73 16.65 22.63 -0.65
C ALA A 73 16.39 23.08 0.80
N GLY A 74 16.79 22.27 1.77
CA GLY A 74 16.54 22.52 3.19
C GLY A 74 15.23 21.94 3.73
N THR A 75 14.41 21.31 2.91
CA THR A 75 13.26 20.52 3.40
C THR A 75 13.78 19.22 4.02
N GLU A 76 13.42 18.98 5.29
CA GLU A 76 13.77 17.69 5.92
C GLU A 76 12.99 16.56 5.27
N SER A 77 13.72 15.58 4.75
CA SER A 77 13.20 14.48 3.95
C SER A 77 12.15 13.65 4.70
N ASP A 78 12.46 13.26 5.93
CA ASP A 78 11.57 12.40 6.74
C ASP A 78 10.28 13.13 7.13
N ASP A 79 10.34 14.45 7.37
CA ASP A 79 9.15 15.25 7.67
C ASP A 79 8.20 15.34 6.48
N PHE A 80 8.74 15.50 5.26
CA PHE A 80 7.92 15.51 4.05
C PHE A 80 7.12 14.23 3.88
N ALA A 81 7.79 13.06 3.99
CA ALA A 81 7.14 11.76 3.77
C ALA A 81 5.99 11.53 4.76
N VAL A 82 6.21 11.80 6.05
CA VAL A 82 5.18 11.63 7.10
C VAL A 82 3.99 12.56 6.86
N ARG A 83 4.25 13.82 6.54
CA ARG A 83 3.20 14.81 6.30
C ARG A 83 2.43 14.54 5.01
N ALA A 84 3.11 14.11 3.95
CA ALA A 84 2.47 13.75 2.68
C ALA A 84 1.58 12.52 2.84
N ALA A 85 2.03 11.50 3.58
CA ALA A 85 1.25 10.28 3.85
C ALA A 85 -0.03 10.55 4.64
N ALA A 86 -0.11 11.66 5.38
CA ALA A 86 -1.31 12.05 6.12
C ALA A 86 -2.39 12.73 5.25
N LEU A 87 -2.08 13.03 3.99
CA LEU A 87 -3.05 13.63 3.06
C LEU A 87 -4.01 12.56 2.56
N GLU A 88 -5.31 12.81 2.68
CA GLU A 88 -6.37 11.85 2.34
C GLU A 88 -6.26 11.24 0.91
N PRO A 89 -5.92 12.01 -0.15
CA PRO A 89 -5.74 11.42 -1.47
C PRO A 89 -4.48 10.55 -1.62
N VAL A 90 -3.51 10.64 -0.70
CA VAL A 90 -2.24 9.93 -0.82
C VAL A 90 -2.39 8.50 -0.28
N GLN A 91 -2.12 7.53 -1.12
CA GLN A 91 -2.19 6.10 -0.81
C GLN A 91 -0.83 5.51 -0.45
N GLU A 92 0.23 6.02 -1.08
CA GLU A 92 1.59 5.53 -0.91
C GLU A 92 2.58 6.66 -1.11
N VAL A 93 3.67 6.66 -0.33
CA VAL A 93 4.80 7.57 -0.46
C VAL A 93 6.07 6.75 -0.60
N LEU A 94 6.77 6.92 -1.70
CA LEU A 94 8.05 6.28 -1.97
C LEU A 94 9.14 7.36 -1.99
N HIS A 95 10.19 7.18 -1.18
CA HIS A 95 11.40 8.00 -1.24
C HIS A 95 12.38 7.34 -2.22
N LEU A 96 12.84 8.08 -3.20
CA LEU A 96 13.64 7.57 -4.31
C LEU A 96 15.10 8.02 -4.21
N ALA A 97 16.00 7.19 -4.68
CA ALA A 97 17.40 7.56 -4.87
C ALA A 97 17.56 8.13 -6.29
N GLY A 98 17.24 9.40 -6.50
CA GLY A 98 17.31 10.02 -7.80
C GLY A 98 16.30 11.15 -7.97
N SER A 99 15.92 11.45 -9.21
CA SER A 99 14.91 12.46 -9.53
C SER A 99 13.66 11.79 -10.09
N PRO A 100 12.47 12.10 -9.58
CA PRO A 100 12.21 13.01 -8.44
C PRO A 100 12.66 12.42 -7.09
N ASP A 101 12.64 13.21 -6.01
CA ASP A 101 13.00 12.74 -4.66
C ASP A 101 11.95 11.78 -4.09
N TYR A 102 10.67 12.03 -4.40
CA TYR A 102 9.54 11.20 -3.97
C TYR A 102 8.61 10.86 -5.12
N LEU A 103 7.99 9.70 -5.02
CA LEU A 103 6.86 9.32 -5.86
C LEU A 103 5.66 9.04 -4.95
N LEU A 104 4.58 9.77 -5.16
CA LEU A 104 3.32 9.59 -4.46
C LEU A 104 2.34 8.85 -5.37
N ARG A 105 1.73 7.78 -4.88
CA ARG A 105 0.52 7.23 -5.49
C ARG A 105 -0.68 7.91 -4.86
N VAL A 106 -1.52 8.51 -5.67
CA VAL A 106 -2.69 9.25 -5.19
C VAL A 106 -3.96 8.76 -5.87
N ALA A 107 -5.08 8.84 -5.15
CA ALA A 107 -6.41 8.61 -5.68
C ALA A 107 -7.30 9.80 -5.32
N CYS A 108 -7.77 10.51 -6.32
CA CYS A 108 -8.60 11.68 -6.21
C CYS A 108 -10.02 11.42 -6.74
N ARG A 109 -10.99 12.17 -6.28
CA ARG A 109 -12.36 12.13 -6.80
C ARG A 109 -12.42 12.64 -8.24
N ASP A 110 -11.70 13.72 -8.50
CA ASP A 110 -11.67 14.42 -9.77
C ASP A 110 -10.36 15.22 -9.95
N THR A 111 -10.26 15.92 -11.08
CA THR A 111 -9.11 16.80 -11.38
C THR A 111 -9.03 18.02 -10.48
N ALA A 112 -10.16 18.49 -9.91
CA ALA A 112 -10.15 19.62 -9.00
C ALA A 112 -9.50 19.26 -7.66
N GLU A 113 -9.79 18.06 -7.12
CA GLU A 113 -9.11 17.56 -5.92
C GLU A 113 -7.62 17.33 -6.18
N LEU A 114 -7.26 16.80 -7.35
CA LEU A 114 -5.85 16.66 -7.74
C LEU A 114 -5.14 18.01 -7.78
N ASP A 115 -5.73 19.03 -8.38
CA ASP A 115 -5.16 20.39 -8.42
C ASP A 115 -4.98 20.99 -7.01
N VAL A 116 -5.96 20.78 -6.11
CA VAL A 116 -5.84 21.19 -4.70
C VAL A 116 -4.65 20.49 -4.02
N LEU A 117 -4.50 19.17 -4.24
CA LEU A 117 -3.37 18.40 -3.72
C LEU A 117 -2.03 18.96 -4.22
N LEU A 118 -1.89 19.16 -5.53
CA LEU A 118 -0.64 19.67 -6.14
C LEU A 118 -0.27 21.05 -5.62
N ARG A 119 -1.24 21.95 -5.46
CA ARG A 119 -1.01 23.25 -4.83
C ARG A 119 -0.59 23.12 -3.36
N ALA A 120 -1.22 22.23 -2.62
CA ALA A 120 -0.83 21.99 -1.23
C ALA A 120 0.63 21.50 -1.13
N LEU A 121 1.02 20.52 -1.97
CA LEU A 121 2.39 20.01 -2.02
C LEU A 121 3.41 21.13 -2.23
N ARG A 122 3.15 22.04 -3.18
CA ARG A 122 4.04 23.17 -3.48
C ARG A 122 4.06 24.23 -2.39
N HIS A 123 2.90 24.65 -1.87
CA HIS A 123 2.82 25.82 -0.98
C HIS A 123 2.96 25.48 0.49
N ARG A 124 2.67 24.26 0.92
CA ARG A 124 2.64 23.87 2.35
C ARG A 124 3.59 22.75 2.70
N TYR A 125 4.00 21.95 1.72
CA TYR A 125 4.81 20.76 1.98
C TYR A 125 6.23 20.86 1.44
N GLY A 126 6.60 21.99 0.84
CA GLY A 126 7.97 22.26 0.42
C GLY A 126 8.37 21.59 -0.90
N ALA A 127 7.40 21.19 -1.75
CA ALA A 127 7.70 20.73 -3.09
C ALA A 127 8.18 21.91 -3.95
N ALA A 128 9.40 21.82 -4.48
CA ALA A 128 9.94 22.77 -5.46
C ALA A 128 9.34 22.51 -6.85
N ASP A 129 9.15 21.23 -7.20
CA ASP A 129 8.54 20.81 -8.46
C ASP A 129 7.67 19.58 -8.28
N THR A 130 6.67 19.42 -9.18
CA THR A 130 5.80 18.25 -9.21
C THR A 130 5.52 17.83 -10.64
N GLU A 131 5.73 16.56 -10.96
CA GLU A 131 5.37 15.93 -12.23
C GLU A 131 4.22 14.96 -11.98
N THR A 132 3.14 15.06 -12.77
CA THR A 132 1.95 14.23 -12.56
C THR A 132 1.67 13.35 -13.77
N THR A 133 1.55 12.06 -13.54
CA THR A 133 1.16 11.06 -14.54
C THR A 133 -0.14 10.40 -14.12
N ILE A 134 -1.19 10.57 -14.93
CA ILE A 134 -2.50 9.93 -14.66
C ILE A 134 -2.42 8.45 -15.01
N ILE A 135 -2.91 7.60 -14.12
CA ILE A 135 -3.02 6.17 -14.34
C ILE A 135 -4.32 5.91 -15.09
N LEU A 136 -4.22 5.47 -16.33
CA LEU A 136 -5.40 5.15 -17.15
C LEU A 136 -5.99 3.78 -16.80
N ARG A 137 -5.15 2.85 -16.35
CA ARG A 137 -5.54 1.50 -15.94
C ARG A 137 -4.50 0.92 -15.01
N SER A 138 -4.94 0.41 -13.87
CA SER A 138 -4.12 -0.44 -13.00
C SER A 138 -4.21 -1.89 -13.46
N GLY A 139 -3.11 -2.64 -13.36
CA GLY A 139 -3.12 -4.08 -13.55
C GLY A 139 -3.92 -4.79 -12.45
N PRO A 140 -4.20 -6.09 -12.59
CA PRO A 140 -4.81 -6.87 -11.52
C PRO A 140 -3.92 -6.79 -10.27
N PRO A 141 -4.52 -6.83 -9.06
CA PRO A 141 -3.75 -6.95 -7.84
C PRO A 141 -2.84 -8.19 -7.90
N PRO A 142 -1.72 -8.21 -7.16
CA PRO A 142 -0.86 -9.39 -7.12
C PRO A 142 -1.68 -10.63 -6.76
N ALA A 143 -1.31 -11.78 -7.36
CA ALA A 143 -1.99 -13.06 -7.11
C ALA A 143 -2.07 -13.30 -5.58
N GLY A 144 -3.30 -13.53 -5.06
CA GLY A 144 -3.58 -13.61 -3.64
C GLY A 144 -4.53 -12.53 -3.10
N ALA A 145 -4.77 -11.45 -3.84
CA ALA A 145 -5.94 -10.63 -3.59
C ALA A 145 -7.14 -11.35 -4.24
N ASP A 146 -7.95 -12.00 -3.41
CA ASP A 146 -9.16 -12.71 -3.83
C ASP A 146 -10.00 -11.78 -4.70
N ALA A 147 -10.10 -12.09 -5.99
CA ALA A 147 -11.14 -11.54 -6.82
C ALA A 147 -12.44 -12.16 -6.29
N GLY A 148 -13.08 -11.44 -5.39
CA GLY A 148 -14.28 -11.89 -4.69
C GLY A 148 -15.22 -12.57 -5.64
N ASP A 149 -15.61 -13.79 -5.27
CA ASP A 149 -16.62 -14.60 -5.94
C ASP A 149 -17.89 -13.77 -6.18
N SER A 150 -17.98 -13.18 -7.35
CA SER A 150 -19.22 -12.59 -7.86
C SER A 150 -20.14 -13.74 -8.34
N ARG A 151 -20.43 -14.70 -7.46
CA ARG A 151 -21.56 -15.61 -7.64
C ARG A 151 -22.79 -15.02 -7.02
N THR A 152 -23.48 -14.25 -7.85
CA THR A 152 -24.91 -14.10 -7.93
C THR A 152 -25.62 -15.35 -7.41
N GLY A 153 -26.31 -15.20 -6.29
CA GLY A 153 -27.44 -16.09 -5.97
C GLY A 153 -28.67 -15.62 -6.73
N PRO A 154 -29.62 -16.52 -7.03
CA PRO A 154 -30.80 -16.25 -7.81
C PRO A 154 -31.76 -15.27 -7.14
#